data_c47bc126d4387c8784aa4c9142f2d2f5
#
_entry.id   c47bc126d4387c8784aa4c9142f2d2f5
#
_cell.length_a   1.000
_cell.length_b   1.000
_cell.length_c   1.000
_cell.angle_alpha   90.00
_cell.angle_beta   90.00
_cell.angle_gamma   90.00
#
_symmetry.space_group_name_H-M   'P 1'
#
loop_
_entity.id
_entity.type
_entity.pdbx_description
1 polymer ?
#
loop_
_entity_poly.entity_id
_entity_poly.type
_entity_poly.pdbx_seq_one_letter_code
_entity_poly.pdbx_strand_id
1 'polypeptide(L)'
;MGADTKESESINIWDTIDRAEEDMYIAKTLGRDEVKRDTINSIINNLHQNNPREKEHSIHVKRLCQNMAEILNLSDIDTKKLKDAGYLHDIGKIVLESRLLENNYSITDKEWNEIKKHPIIGYRILNSFDHTIDIAELVLNHQERWDGSGYPKGLKGEEIPLLARIIALAESYDRKLSANCGKRKE
;
A
#
# COMPACT_ATOMS: atom_id res chain seq x y z
N MET A 1 23.82 14.99 13.60
CA MET A 1 25.28 15.16 13.70
C MET A 1 25.76 14.23 14.78
N GLY A 2 26.48 13.15 14.39
CA GLY A 2 27.10 12.26 15.39
C GLY A 2 28.23 13.00 16.08
N ALA A 3 28.27 12.97 17.39
CA ALA A 3 29.35 13.50 18.20
C ALA A 3 29.54 12.60 19.43
N ASP A 4 30.74 12.16 19.65
CA ASP A 4 31.16 11.47 20.85
C ASP A 4 32.29 12.25 21.52
N THR A 5 32.35 12.21 22.85
CA THR A 5 33.39 12.89 23.63
C THR A 5 34.21 11.87 24.39
N LYS A 6 35.50 12.09 24.44
CA LYS A 6 36.42 11.25 25.21
C LYS A 6 36.15 11.44 26.71
N GLU A 7 35.53 10.44 27.38
CA GLU A 7 35.17 10.48 28.80
C GLU A 7 36.31 10.08 29.75
N SER A 8 37.38 9.42 29.22
CA SER A 8 38.56 9.06 30.03
C SER A 8 39.84 9.01 29.19
N GLU A 9 40.99 9.15 29.83
CA GLU A 9 42.32 9.05 29.17
C GLU A 9 42.62 7.67 28.56
N SER A 10 41.81 6.64 28.86
CA SER A 10 41.98 5.28 28.34
C SER A 10 41.24 5.01 27.04
N ILE A 11 40.39 5.92 26.56
CA ILE A 11 39.63 5.74 25.30
C ILE A 11 40.50 6.23 24.13
N ASN A 12 40.73 5.30 23.18
CA ASN A 12 41.44 5.64 21.95
C ASN A 12 40.61 6.61 21.09
N ILE A 13 41.25 7.66 20.60
CA ILE A 13 40.58 8.67 19.77
C ILE A 13 39.97 8.05 18.49
N TRP A 14 40.56 7.00 17.96
CA TRP A 14 40.03 6.28 16.81
C TRP A 14 38.71 5.58 17.12
N ASP A 15 38.57 4.98 18.30
CA ASP A 15 37.33 4.36 18.75
C ASP A 15 36.19 5.39 18.91
N THR A 16 36.54 6.62 19.29
CA THR A 16 35.60 7.74 19.40
C THR A 16 35.16 8.22 18.00
N ILE A 17 36.07 8.27 17.05
CA ILE A 17 35.78 8.64 15.66
C ILE A 17 34.89 7.57 15.02
N ASP A 18 35.23 6.30 15.14
CA ASP A 18 34.48 5.18 14.57
C ASP A 18 33.03 5.17 15.09
N ARG A 19 32.81 5.38 16.42
CA ARG A 19 31.46 5.52 16.99
C ARG A 19 30.70 6.72 16.42
N ALA A 20 31.34 7.87 16.33
CA ALA A 20 30.72 9.06 15.80
C ALA A 20 30.34 8.89 14.31
N GLU A 21 31.14 8.19 13.52
CA GLU A 21 30.82 7.84 12.12
C GLU A 21 29.65 6.85 12.04
N GLU A 22 29.61 5.84 12.91
CA GLU A 22 28.51 4.86 12.98
C GLU A 22 27.20 5.53 13.39
N ASP A 23 27.20 6.38 14.43
CA ASP A 23 26.05 7.16 14.88
C ASP A 23 25.54 8.09 13.78
N MET A 24 26.45 8.76 13.07
CA MET A 24 26.08 9.61 11.94
C MET A 24 25.46 8.79 10.78
N TYR A 25 26.01 7.62 10.47
CA TYR A 25 25.48 6.73 9.45
C TYR A 25 24.09 6.22 9.82
N ILE A 26 23.90 5.77 11.07
CA ILE A 26 22.60 5.33 11.62
C ILE A 26 21.57 6.47 11.55
N ALA A 27 21.93 7.67 12.04
CA ALA A 27 21.03 8.82 12.02
C ALA A 27 20.62 9.22 10.58
N LYS A 28 21.57 9.17 9.64
CA LYS A 28 21.32 9.47 8.23
C LYS A 28 20.42 8.42 7.56
N THR A 29 20.58 7.14 7.93
CA THR A 29 19.76 6.04 7.41
C THR A 29 18.35 6.09 7.97
N LEU A 30 18.19 6.27 9.29
CA LEU A 30 16.88 6.41 9.94
C LEU A 30 16.10 7.62 9.43
N GLY A 31 16.77 8.77 9.29
CA GLY A 31 16.13 9.98 8.72
C GLY A 31 15.68 9.79 7.28
N ARG A 32 16.42 9.01 6.47
CA ARG A 32 16.03 8.69 5.11
C ARG A 32 14.80 7.79 5.05
N ASP A 33 14.69 6.81 5.93
CA ASP A 33 13.55 5.90 5.99
C ASP A 33 12.30 6.59 6.52
N GLU A 34 12.43 7.53 7.43
CA GLU A 34 11.33 8.36 7.92
C GLU A 34 10.77 9.25 6.80
N VAL A 35 11.63 9.95 6.06
CA VAL A 35 11.24 10.76 4.89
C VAL A 35 10.55 9.90 3.83
N LYS A 36 11.00 8.67 3.59
CA LYS A 36 10.37 7.75 2.63
C LYS A 36 8.97 7.32 3.08
N ARG A 37 8.77 7.03 4.37
CA ARG A 37 7.44 6.71 4.94
C ARG A 37 6.49 7.89 4.84
N ASP A 38 6.96 9.09 5.14
CA ASP A 38 6.18 10.31 5.05
C ASP A 38 5.74 10.60 3.61
N THR A 39 6.55 10.22 2.62
CA THR A 39 6.19 10.35 1.21
C THR A 39 4.99 9.45 0.84
N ILE A 40 5.00 8.16 1.21
CA ILE A 40 3.85 7.26 0.98
C ILE A 40 2.60 7.78 1.69
N ASN A 41 2.74 8.18 2.96
CA ASN A 41 1.63 8.75 3.72
C ASN A 41 1.08 10.02 3.07
N SER A 42 1.94 10.88 2.52
CA SER A 42 1.53 12.10 1.82
C SER A 42 0.76 11.78 0.54
N ILE A 43 1.19 10.78 -0.24
CA ILE A 43 0.51 10.34 -1.47
C ILE A 43 -0.89 9.82 -1.13
N ILE A 44 -1.00 8.89 -0.18
CA ILE A 44 -2.30 8.29 0.17
C ILE A 44 -3.23 9.32 0.82
N ASN A 45 -2.71 10.22 1.65
CA ASN A 45 -3.49 11.30 2.25
C ASN A 45 -4.02 12.27 1.19
N ASN A 46 -3.24 12.60 0.17
CA ASN A 46 -3.69 13.44 -0.93
C ASN A 46 -4.84 12.77 -1.69
N LEU A 47 -4.71 11.48 -2.03
CA LEU A 47 -5.79 10.71 -2.66
C LEU A 47 -7.06 10.74 -1.80
N HIS A 48 -6.93 10.52 -0.51
CA HIS A 48 -8.03 10.44 0.45
C HIS A 48 -8.70 11.79 0.74
N GLN A 49 -7.93 12.89 0.75
CA GLN A 49 -8.48 14.25 0.92
C GLN A 49 -9.34 14.65 -0.28
N ASN A 50 -8.89 14.28 -1.49
CA ASN A 50 -9.62 14.58 -2.72
C ASN A 50 -10.79 13.61 -2.98
N ASN A 51 -10.80 12.44 -2.32
CA ASN A 51 -11.87 11.45 -2.44
C ASN A 51 -12.15 10.75 -1.11
N PRO A 52 -13.07 11.29 -0.28
CA PRO A 52 -13.46 10.69 1.01
C PRO A 52 -13.98 9.25 0.90
N ARG A 53 -14.61 8.90 -0.21
CA ARG A 53 -15.12 7.55 -0.47
C ARG A 53 -13.99 6.53 -0.62
N GLU A 54 -12.92 6.87 -1.34
CA GLU A 54 -11.73 6.02 -1.45
C GLU A 54 -11.06 5.84 -0.09
N LYS A 55 -11.08 6.87 0.77
CA LYS A 55 -10.60 6.76 2.16
C LYS A 55 -11.37 5.72 2.97
N GLU A 56 -12.71 5.81 2.96
CA GLU A 56 -13.56 4.84 3.66
C GLU A 56 -13.35 3.43 3.13
N HIS A 57 -13.32 3.28 1.80
CA HIS A 57 -13.04 2.02 1.13
C HIS A 57 -11.70 1.41 1.57
N SER A 58 -10.62 2.16 1.53
CA SER A 58 -9.28 1.71 1.95
C SER A 58 -9.26 1.24 3.42
N ILE A 59 -9.95 1.96 4.31
CA ILE A 59 -10.07 1.59 5.73
C ILE A 59 -10.88 0.30 5.90
N HIS A 60 -11.99 0.15 5.17
CA HIS A 60 -12.82 -1.05 5.23
C HIS A 60 -12.10 -2.29 4.68
N VAL A 61 -11.44 -2.17 3.52
CA VAL A 61 -10.65 -3.26 2.93
C VAL A 61 -9.52 -3.68 3.87
N LYS A 62 -8.78 -2.72 4.45
CA LYS A 62 -7.75 -3.02 5.47
C LYS A 62 -8.31 -3.84 6.62
N ARG A 63 -9.48 -3.46 7.17
CA ARG A 63 -10.13 -4.17 8.28
C ARG A 63 -10.59 -5.57 7.87
N LEU A 64 -11.17 -5.71 6.68
CA LEU A 64 -11.57 -7.01 6.14
C LEU A 64 -10.36 -7.92 5.94
N CYS A 65 -9.28 -7.41 5.39
CA CYS A 65 -8.02 -8.13 5.24
C CYS A 65 -7.48 -8.63 6.59
N GLN A 66 -7.51 -7.79 7.63
CA GLN A 66 -7.10 -8.19 8.97
C GLN A 66 -7.96 -9.32 9.52
N ASN A 67 -9.29 -9.20 9.48
CA ASN A 67 -10.20 -10.21 9.96
C ASN A 67 -10.03 -11.55 9.21
N MET A 68 -9.83 -11.48 7.89
CA MET A 68 -9.56 -12.69 7.08
C MET A 68 -8.23 -13.34 7.45
N ALA A 69 -7.18 -12.55 7.71
CA ALA A 69 -5.88 -13.07 8.15
C ALA A 69 -6.00 -13.83 9.49
N GLU A 70 -6.75 -13.29 10.45
CA GLU A 70 -7.00 -13.91 11.74
C GLU A 70 -7.77 -15.24 11.59
N ILE A 71 -8.84 -15.26 10.79
CA ILE A 71 -9.64 -16.48 10.53
C ILE A 71 -8.81 -17.55 9.82
N LEU A 72 -7.94 -17.16 8.91
CA LEU A 72 -7.07 -18.07 8.15
C LEU A 72 -5.80 -18.46 8.91
N ASN A 73 -5.60 -17.96 10.14
CA ASN A 73 -4.42 -18.18 10.97
C ASN A 73 -3.11 -17.88 10.21
N LEU A 74 -3.07 -16.77 9.48
CA LEU A 74 -1.86 -16.33 8.81
C LEU A 74 -0.78 -15.91 9.80
N SER A 75 0.49 -15.96 9.39
CA SER A 75 1.60 -15.46 10.19
C SER A 75 1.44 -13.95 10.49
N ASP A 76 2.06 -13.47 11.57
CA ASP A 76 2.07 -12.03 11.90
C ASP A 76 2.64 -11.18 10.75
N ILE A 77 3.64 -11.72 10.06
CA ILE A 77 4.27 -11.08 8.90
C ILE A 77 3.27 -10.94 7.76
N ASP A 78 2.58 -12.02 7.40
CA ASP A 78 1.61 -12.01 6.31
C ASP A 78 0.37 -11.18 6.68
N THR A 79 -0.06 -11.23 7.93
CA THR A 79 -1.14 -10.39 8.45
C THR A 79 -0.80 -8.91 8.31
N LYS A 80 0.43 -8.51 8.66
CA LYS A 80 0.89 -7.14 8.48
C LYS A 80 0.93 -6.76 7.00
N LYS A 81 1.55 -7.59 6.14
CA LYS A 81 1.60 -7.36 4.68
C LYS A 81 0.21 -7.22 4.09
N LEU A 82 -0.71 -8.08 4.46
CA LEU A 82 -2.08 -8.07 3.96
C LEU A 82 -2.84 -6.81 4.38
N LYS A 83 -2.69 -6.37 5.63
CA LYS A 83 -3.27 -5.10 6.13
C LYS A 83 -2.74 -3.90 5.38
N ASP A 84 -1.42 -3.81 5.23
CA ASP A 84 -0.77 -2.66 4.61
C ASP A 84 -1.08 -2.63 3.12
N ALA A 85 -1.03 -3.78 2.43
CA ALA A 85 -1.45 -3.89 1.03
C ALA A 85 -2.94 -3.57 0.84
N GLY A 86 -3.82 -4.07 1.72
CA GLY A 86 -5.25 -3.76 1.68
C GLY A 86 -5.57 -2.27 1.90
N TYR A 87 -4.75 -1.54 2.67
CA TYR A 87 -4.88 -0.10 2.83
C TYR A 87 -4.39 0.69 1.62
N LEU A 88 -3.33 0.21 0.96
CA LEU A 88 -2.61 0.91 -0.11
C LEU A 88 -2.97 0.39 -1.52
N HIS A 89 -3.88 -0.61 -1.65
CA HIS A 89 -4.13 -1.29 -2.92
C HIS A 89 -4.48 -0.33 -4.07
N ASP A 90 -5.18 0.72 -3.75
CA ASP A 90 -5.66 1.74 -4.69
C ASP A 90 -4.78 3.01 -4.75
N ILE A 91 -3.58 3.03 -4.14
CA ILE A 91 -2.68 4.21 -4.12
C ILE A 91 -2.36 4.73 -5.53
N GLY A 92 -2.34 3.84 -6.53
CA GLY A 92 -2.10 4.22 -7.93
C GLY A 92 -3.21 5.03 -8.57
N LYS A 93 -4.39 5.16 -7.94
CA LYS A 93 -5.46 6.05 -8.39
C LYS A 93 -5.12 7.54 -8.25
N ILE A 94 -4.03 7.89 -7.55
CA ILE A 94 -3.56 9.28 -7.38
C ILE A 94 -3.37 10.03 -8.70
N VAL A 95 -3.11 9.33 -9.80
CA VAL A 95 -2.91 9.94 -11.12
C VAL A 95 -4.21 10.12 -11.91
N LEU A 96 -5.33 9.59 -11.42
CA LEU A 96 -6.61 9.69 -12.09
C LEU A 96 -7.26 11.05 -11.80
N GLU A 97 -7.95 11.58 -12.79
CA GLU A 97 -8.80 12.76 -12.59
C GLU A 97 -9.91 12.43 -11.58
N SER A 98 -10.19 13.34 -10.65
CA SER A 98 -11.18 13.15 -9.58
C SER A 98 -12.55 12.70 -10.11
N ARG A 99 -12.98 13.20 -11.29
CA ARG A 99 -14.23 12.78 -11.92
C ARG A 99 -14.30 11.28 -12.23
N LEU A 100 -13.15 10.60 -12.49
CA LEU A 100 -13.09 9.16 -12.75
C LEU A 100 -13.28 8.31 -11.48
N LEU A 101 -13.10 8.94 -10.33
CA LEU A 101 -13.31 8.31 -9.02
C LEU A 101 -14.75 8.48 -8.51
N GLU A 102 -15.55 9.32 -9.18
CA GLU A 102 -16.96 9.55 -8.87
C GLU A 102 -17.85 8.62 -9.68
N ASN A 103 -18.81 7.93 -9.05
CA ASN A 103 -19.71 6.97 -9.74
C ASN A 103 -20.90 7.63 -10.43
N ASN A 104 -20.79 8.90 -10.82
CA ASN A 104 -21.95 9.71 -11.24
C ASN A 104 -22.21 9.73 -12.75
N TYR A 105 -21.39 9.03 -13.56
CA TYR A 105 -21.55 9.02 -15.02
C TYR A 105 -21.07 7.71 -15.65
N SER A 106 -21.42 7.52 -16.94
CA SER A 106 -20.99 6.35 -17.71
C SER A 106 -19.52 6.50 -18.11
N ILE A 107 -18.68 5.57 -17.68
CA ILE A 107 -17.26 5.51 -18.01
C ILE A 107 -17.12 4.97 -19.44
N THR A 108 -16.36 5.67 -20.29
CA THR A 108 -16.00 5.22 -21.64
C THR A 108 -14.93 4.13 -21.61
N ASP A 109 -14.78 3.35 -22.68
CA ASP A 109 -13.74 2.32 -22.80
C ASP A 109 -12.33 2.92 -22.64
N LYS A 110 -12.10 4.13 -23.12
CA LYS A 110 -10.83 4.83 -22.98
C LYS A 110 -10.55 5.16 -21.51
N GLU A 111 -11.51 5.69 -20.80
CA GLU A 111 -11.39 6.01 -19.38
C GLU A 111 -11.24 4.74 -18.53
N TRP A 112 -11.96 3.68 -18.87
CA TRP A 112 -11.78 2.37 -18.24
C TRP A 112 -10.37 1.84 -18.41
N ASN A 113 -9.77 2.00 -19.58
CA ASN A 113 -8.38 1.62 -19.81
C ASN A 113 -7.38 2.46 -18.98
N GLU A 114 -7.68 3.72 -18.70
CA GLU A 114 -6.87 4.54 -17.77
C GLU A 114 -7.02 4.04 -16.33
N ILE A 115 -8.25 3.76 -15.88
CA ILE A 115 -8.50 3.21 -14.55
C ILE A 115 -7.74 1.90 -14.33
N LYS A 116 -7.72 1.00 -15.31
CA LYS A 116 -7.01 -0.29 -15.23
C LYS A 116 -5.49 -0.17 -15.04
N LYS A 117 -4.91 0.99 -15.19
CA LYS A 117 -3.48 1.21 -14.96
C LYS A 117 -3.11 1.37 -13.48
N HIS A 118 -4.09 1.63 -12.57
CA HIS A 118 -3.78 1.93 -11.18
C HIS A 118 -2.98 0.84 -10.44
N PRO A 119 -3.15 -0.50 -10.70
CA PRO A 119 -2.33 -1.50 -10.04
C PRO A 119 -0.85 -1.39 -10.45
N ILE A 120 -0.58 -1.10 -11.72
CA ILE A 120 0.79 -0.92 -12.23
C ILE A 120 1.42 0.34 -11.63
N ILE A 121 0.65 1.42 -11.52
CA ILE A 121 1.13 2.69 -10.93
C ILE A 121 1.36 2.50 -9.44
N GLY A 122 0.44 1.85 -8.72
CA GLY A 122 0.58 1.50 -7.32
C GLY A 122 1.83 0.65 -7.06
N TYR A 123 2.05 -0.38 -7.87
CA TYR A 123 3.27 -1.18 -7.84
C TYR A 123 4.53 -0.32 -7.97
N ARG A 124 4.58 0.57 -8.96
CA ARG A 124 5.75 1.44 -9.18
C ARG A 124 6.02 2.36 -8.00
N ILE A 125 4.97 2.95 -7.43
CA ILE A 125 5.08 3.79 -6.23
C ILE A 125 5.66 2.97 -5.08
N LEU A 126 5.04 1.84 -4.74
CA LEU A 126 5.43 1.03 -3.58
C LEU A 126 6.77 0.34 -3.74
N ASN A 127 7.12 -0.08 -4.95
CA ASN A 127 8.41 -0.72 -5.26
C ASN A 127 9.60 0.27 -5.21
N SER A 128 9.33 1.57 -5.15
CA SER A 128 10.38 2.59 -5.03
C SER A 128 10.88 2.78 -3.59
N PHE A 129 10.26 2.10 -2.61
CA PHE A 129 10.58 2.27 -1.19
C PHE A 129 10.77 0.91 -0.50
N ASP A 130 11.91 0.75 0.19
CA ASP A 130 12.33 -0.52 0.80
C ASP A 130 11.29 -1.10 1.77
N HIS A 131 10.58 -0.23 2.51
CA HIS A 131 9.58 -0.64 3.51
C HIS A 131 8.22 -1.05 2.92
N THR A 132 8.00 -0.85 1.62
CA THR A 132 6.75 -1.24 0.92
C THR A 132 6.98 -2.20 -0.25
N ILE A 133 8.23 -2.54 -0.56
CA ILE A 133 8.58 -3.44 -1.67
C ILE A 133 7.90 -4.81 -1.53
N ASP A 134 7.78 -5.31 -0.31
CA ASP A 134 7.16 -6.60 0.02
C ASP A 134 5.67 -6.69 -0.28
N ILE A 135 4.98 -5.54 -0.38
CA ILE A 135 3.55 -5.46 -0.65
C ILE A 135 3.25 -4.97 -2.07
N ALA A 136 4.26 -4.50 -2.80
CA ALA A 136 4.08 -3.95 -4.15
C ALA A 136 3.48 -4.98 -5.12
N GLU A 137 3.96 -6.23 -5.10
CA GLU A 137 3.41 -7.31 -5.94
C GLU A 137 1.96 -7.67 -5.57
N LEU A 138 1.58 -7.54 -4.31
CA LEU A 138 0.19 -7.77 -3.88
C LEU A 138 -0.73 -6.70 -4.48
N VAL A 139 -0.28 -5.44 -4.45
CA VAL A 139 -0.99 -4.31 -5.05
C VAL A 139 -1.04 -4.44 -6.58
N LEU A 140 0.02 -4.93 -7.23
CA LEU A 140 -0.02 -5.19 -8.67
C LEU A 140 -1.11 -6.18 -9.07
N ASN A 141 -1.29 -7.25 -8.26
CA ASN A 141 -2.11 -8.40 -8.62
C ASN A 141 -3.52 -8.41 -7.96
N HIS A 142 -3.92 -7.36 -7.23
CA HIS A 142 -5.21 -7.34 -6.53
C HIS A 142 -6.44 -7.30 -7.46
N GLN A 143 -6.26 -6.89 -8.72
CA GLN A 143 -7.33 -6.88 -9.74
C GLN A 143 -7.30 -8.12 -10.65
N GLU A 144 -6.42 -9.10 -10.35
CA GLU A 144 -6.46 -10.38 -11.04
C GLU A 144 -7.68 -11.19 -10.60
N ARG A 145 -8.18 -12.04 -11.50
CA ARG A 145 -9.35 -12.86 -11.27
C ARG A 145 -9.02 -14.34 -11.44
N TRP A 146 -9.63 -15.17 -10.62
CA TRP A 146 -9.40 -16.62 -10.62
C TRP A 146 -9.49 -17.27 -12.01
N ASP A 147 -10.41 -16.78 -12.83
CA ASP A 147 -10.65 -17.24 -14.20
C ASP A 147 -9.66 -16.71 -15.25
N GLY A 148 -8.74 -15.82 -14.88
CA GLY A 148 -7.78 -15.16 -15.77
C GLY A 148 -8.33 -13.98 -16.53
N SER A 149 -9.56 -13.53 -16.26
CA SER A 149 -10.18 -12.35 -16.89
C SER A 149 -9.76 -11.03 -16.21
N GLY A 150 -8.89 -11.11 -15.19
CA GLY A 150 -8.37 -9.97 -14.46
C GLY A 150 -7.26 -9.21 -15.19
N TYR A 151 -6.65 -8.28 -14.50
CA TYR A 151 -5.56 -7.46 -15.02
C TYR A 151 -4.56 -7.11 -13.90
N PRO A 152 -3.31 -6.72 -14.20
CA PRO A 152 -2.76 -6.38 -15.52
C PRO A 152 -2.13 -7.56 -16.27
N LYS A 153 -1.86 -8.72 -15.60
CA LYS A 153 -1.11 -9.84 -16.16
C LYS A 153 -2.01 -10.95 -16.74
N GLY A 154 -3.29 -10.99 -16.33
CA GLY A 154 -4.22 -12.07 -16.66
C GLY A 154 -3.86 -13.39 -15.99
N LEU A 155 -3.32 -13.35 -14.77
CA LEU A 155 -2.98 -14.51 -13.98
C LEU A 155 -4.22 -15.36 -13.66
N LYS A 156 -4.05 -16.68 -13.58
CA LYS A 156 -5.16 -17.60 -13.39
C LYS A 156 -4.93 -18.52 -12.18
N GLY A 157 -5.96 -18.73 -11.40
CA GLY A 157 -5.94 -19.67 -10.29
C GLY A 157 -4.86 -19.35 -9.27
N GLU A 158 -3.97 -20.30 -9.03
CA GLU A 158 -2.91 -20.21 -8.03
C GLU A 158 -1.68 -19.40 -8.46
N GLU A 159 -1.60 -19.01 -9.73
CA GLU A 159 -0.60 -18.02 -10.19
C GLU A 159 -0.78 -16.67 -9.50
N ILE A 160 -2.02 -16.37 -9.04
CA ILE A 160 -2.32 -15.17 -8.27
C ILE A 160 -1.84 -15.38 -6.82
N PRO A 161 -0.96 -14.53 -6.27
CA PRO A 161 -0.51 -14.64 -4.89
C PRO A 161 -1.69 -14.72 -3.90
N LEU A 162 -1.64 -15.60 -2.91
CA LEU A 162 -2.73 -15.81 -1.94
C LEU A 162 -3.22 -14.50 -1.32
N LEU A 163 -2.30 -13.65 -0.84
CA LEU A 163 -2.66 -12.39 -0.21
C LEU A 163 -3.34 -11.43 -1.20
N ALA A 164 -2.98 -11.43 -2.47
CA ALA A 164 -3.66 -10.64 -3.49
C ALA A 164 -5.10 -11.15 -3.74
N ARG A 165 -5.31 -12.47 -3.72
CA ARG A 165 -6.67 -13.07 -3.80
C ARG A 165 -7.55 -12.64 -2.62
N ILE A 166 -6.97 -12.55 -1.42
CA ILE A 166 -7.69 -12.08 -0.22
C ILE A 166 -8.06 -10.61 -0.36
N ILE A 167 -7.16 -9.76 -0.86
CA ILE A 167 -7.46 -8.34 -1.11
C ILE A 167 -8.59 -8.21 -2.14
N ALA A 168 -8.53 -8.94 -3.25
CA ALA A 168 -9.57 -8.94 -4.30
C ALA A 168 -10.95 -9.34 -3.73
N LEU A 169 -11.00 -10.32 -2.83
CA LEU A 169 -12.24 -10.74 -2.17
C LEU A 169 -12.76 -9.66 -1.21
N ALA A 170 -11.89 -9.07 -0.38
CA ALA A 170 -12.23 -8.01 0.56
C ALA A 170 -12.79 -6.77 -0.17
N GLU A 171 -12.13 -6.36 -1.26
CA GLU A 171 -12.56 -5.25 -2.13
C GLU A 171 -13.93 -5.53 -2.76
N SER A 172 -14.12 -6.73 -3.34
CA SER A 172 -15.39 -7.13 -3.96
C SER A 172 -16.54 -7.14 -2.96
N TYR A 173 -16.28 -7.54 -1.72
CA TYR A 173 -17.25 -7.54 -0.65
C TYR A 173 -17.64 -6.13 -0.24
N ASP A 174 -16.66 -5.24 0.00
CA ASP A 174 -16.91 -3.85 0.37
C ASP A 174 -17.70 -3.09 -0.70
N ARG A 175 -17.35 -3.25 -1.98
CA ARG A 175 -18.06 -2.63 -3.10
C ARG A 175 -19.52 -3.09 -3.19
N LYS A 176 -19.82 -4.37 -2.93
CA LYS A 176 -21.20 -4.88 -2.92
C LYS A 176 -22.02 -4.33 -1.75
N LEU A 177 -21.42 -4.20 -0.57
CA LEU A 177 -22.09 -3.60 0.60
C LEU A 177 -22.41 -2.12 0.32
N SER A 178 -21.47 -1.36 -0.18
CA SER A 178 -21.63 0.06 -0.50
C SER A 178 -22.71 0.29 -1.58
N ALA A 179 -22.78 -0.57 -2.61
CA ALA A 179 -23.82 -0.51 -3.64
C ALA A 179 -25.23 -0.83 -3.10
N ASN A 180 -25.35 -1.71 -2.11
CA ASN A 180 -26.64 -2.07 -1.49
C ASN A 180 -27.10 -1.03 -0.46
N CYS A 181 -26.19 -0.32 0.18
CA CYS A 181 -26.54 0.74 1.13
C CYS A 181 -27.18 1.96 0.41
N GLY A 182 -26.77 2.25 -0.84
CA GLY A 182 -27.38 3.29 -1.68
C GLY A 182 -28.80 2.97 -2.18
N LYS A 183 -29.19 1.68 -2.21
CA LYS A 183 -30.52 1.23 -2.69
C LYS A 183 -31.59 1.11 -1.61
N ARG A 184 -31.27 1.31 -0.33
CA ARG A 184 -32.23 1.21 0.79
C ARG A 184 -32.87 2.54 1.18
N LYS A 185 -32.98 3.49 0.28
CA LYS A 185 -33.72 4.75 0.47
C LYS A 185 -34.87 4.86 -0.52
N GLU A 186 -35.70 3.82 -0.60
CA GLU A 186 -37.08 3.93 -1.09
C GLU A 186 -38.01 3.23 -0.11
#